data_4667f81a16bae5d4f716c3a1f071d48d
#
_entry.id   4667f81a16bae5d4f716c3a1f071d48d
#
_cell.length_a   1.000
_cell.length_b   1.000
_cell.length_c   1.000
_cell.angle_alpha   90.00
_cell.angle_beta   90.00
_cell.angle_gamma   90.00
#
_symmetry.space_group_name_H-M   'P 1'
#
loop_
_entity.id
_entity.type
_entity.pdbx_description
1 polymer ?
#
loop_
_entity_poly.entity_id
_entity_poly.type
_entity_poly.pdbx_seq_one_letter_code
_entity_poly.pdbx_strand_id
1 'polypeptide(L)'
;MAEVKALTKKEEEIRRLIKAEIPWERVGPTPMPEIPDLRPWDMRLLKTYKPWYAPFCDLCCLCTYGKCDLTENRRGACGLNIETQQARLILLACLMGCSAHAAHAGHILEHLIEKHGPDKRINLGTFIEVEAPNIRTVTGLKPETLGDLKTVIEYVYKEITHLLDSTNSGQEGSYLDYESKALHAGMLDHVAMEVADIAQIVGFNFPTSVADTPLVDMGWNSVDKSKPVILLVGHNPATSCTLIDYLRENGLYDKIEVAGICCTALETTRYSDRAKIVGPLSRQLFFIRTGIADVILTDEQCIRTDMPIEADKVGSRVIACVDKVMYGLDDATDWGTEEIVKQMVEEKKHFAILDTHKAAEVAAKVALEIAPQRRKEWLTEEEAMETAKKCTNCGMCEMVCPNLFSIGDGITEGAKGNFDLIRQQFNLCIGCGKCEQECPNHVPIFKIMQVAASKETWKIRAGRGAIMDTEIRNVGAPITLGTIPGVVAFVGCS
;
A
#
# COMPACT_ATOMS: atom_id res chain seq x y z
N MET A 1 0.92 -7.53 38.25
CA MET A 1 0.24 -8.69 37.63
C MET A 1 -1.08 -8.14 37.05
N ALA A 2 -1.15 -8.02 35.74
CA ALA A 2 -2.39 -7.60 35.09
C ALA A 2 -3.39 -8.76 35.18
N GLU A 3 -4.57 -8.49 35.74
CA GLU A 3 -5.67 -9.45 35.72
C GLU A 3 -5.98 -9.84 34.26
N VAL A 4 -5.78 -11.11 33.96
CA VAL A 4 -6.20 -11.67 32.69
C VAL A 4 -7.74 -11.67 32.69
N LYS A 5 -8.33 -10.74 31.97
CA LYS A 5 -9.79 -10.63 31.80
C LYS A 5 -10.29 -11.98 31.25
N ALA A 6 -11.24 -12.61 31.94
CA ALA A 6 -11.84 -13.84 31.48
C ALA A 6 -12.43 -13.63 30.07
N LEU A 7 -12.15 -14.56 29.16
CA LEU A 7 -12.69 -14.53 27.81
C LEU A 7 -14.22 -14.60 27.84
N THR A 8 -14.87 -13.89 26.95
CA THR A 8 -16.31 -14.06 26.76
C THR A 8 -16.61 -15.46 26.21
N LYS A 9 -17.80 -15.98 26.42
CA LYS A 9 -18.23 -17.30 25.88
C LYS A 9 -17.97 -17.41 24.36
N LYS A 10 -18.12 -16.31 23.63
CA LYS A 10 -17.87 -16.23 22.18
C LYS A 10 -16.38 -16.34 21.85
N GLU A 11 -15.52 -15.71 22.62
CA GLU A 11 -14.08 -15.82 22.47
C GLU A 11 -13.55 -17.20 22.84
N GLU A 12 -14.15 -17.85 23.83
CA GLU A 12 -13.86 -19.25 24.17
C GLU A 12 -14.29 -20.21 23.06
N GLU A 13 -15.46 -19.97 22.45
CA GLU A 13 -15.96 -20.75 21.32
C GLU A 13 -15.09 -20.59 20.08
N ILE A 14 -14.69 -19.37 19.74
CA ILE A 14 -13.73 -19.08 18.67
C ILE A 14 -12.38 -19.75 18.96
N ARG A 15 -11.88 -19.67 20.19
CA ARG A 15 -10.64 -20.37 20.60
C ARG A 15 -10.78 -21.89 20.47
N ARG A 16 -11.97 -22.43 20.76
CA ARG A 16 -12.24 -23.85 20.63
C ARG A 16 -12.29 -24.29 19.17
N LEU A 17 -12.89 -23.48 18.29
CA LEU A 17 -12.89 -23.69 16.85
C LEU A 17 -11.49 -23.59 16.24
N ILE A 18 -10.69 -22.63 16.68
CA ILE A 18 -9.29 -22.47 16.25
C ILE A 18 -8.40 -23.63 16.74
N LYS A 19 -8.74 -24.27 17.87
CA LYS A 19 -7.99 -25.41 18.45
C LYS A 19 -8.49 -26.77 17.99
N ALA A 20 -9.71 -26.83 17.43
CA ALA A 20 -10.23 -28.10 16.94
C ALA A 20 -9.49 -28.47 15.65
N GLU A 21 -8.89 -29.66 15.64
CA GLU A 21 -8.47 -30.32 14.40
C GLU A 21 -9.74 -30.75 13.65
N ILE A 22 -10.34 -29.81 12.93
CA ILE A 22 -11.48 -30.13 12.06
C ILE A 22 -10.87 -30.67 10.77
N PRO A 23 -11.22 -31.89 10.35
CA PRO A 23 -10.83 -32.36 9.04
C PRO A 23 -11.52 -31.51 8.00
N TRP A 24 -10.75 -30.65 7.34
CA TRP A 24 -11.26 -29.83 6.26
C TRP A 24 -11.43 -30.68 5.01
N GLU A 25 -12.62 -30.67 4.45
CA GLU A 25 -12.86 -31.28 3.14
C GLU A 25 -12.07 -30.49 2.08
N ARG A 26 -11.44 -31.21 1.16
CA ARG A 26 -10.83 -30.59 -0.01
C ARG A 26 -11.93 -29.96 -0.86
N VAL A 27 -11.94 -28.65 -0.95
CA VAL A 27 -12.92 -27.90 -1.75
C VAL A 27 -12.36 -27.70 -3.14
N GLY A 28 -12.89 -28.46 -4.09
CA GLY A 28 -12.72 -28.25 -5.52
C GLY A 28 -11.39 -28.72 -6.12
N PRO A 29 -11.26 -28.61 -7.46
CA PRO A 29 -10.07 -29.07 -8.20
C PRO A 29 -8.89 -28.07 -8.15
N THR A 30 -9.04 -26.91 -7.51
CA THR A 30 -7.98 -25.92 -7.39
C THR A 30 -6.95 -26.38 -6.36
N PRO A 31 -5.66 -26.39 -6.68
CA PRO A 31 -4.59 -26.67 -5.74
C PRO A 31 -4.50 -25.49 -4.75
N MET A 32 -5.32 -25.55 -3.73
CA MET A 32 -5.15 -24.66 -2.57
C MET A 32 -4.07 -25.27 -1.68
N PRO A 33 -3.17 -24.45 -1.08
CA PRO A 33 -2.31 -24.93 -0.02
C PRO A 33 -3.19 -25.58 1.05
N GLU A 34 -2.80 -26.75 1.56
CA GLU A 34 -3.57 -27.40 2.60
C GLU A 34 -3.70 -26.46 3.80
N ILE A 35 -4.93 -26.22 4.25
CA ILE A 35 -5.21 -25.32 5.38
C ILE A 35 -4.37 -25.63 6.62
N PRO A 36 -4.00 -26.90 6.92
CA PRO A 36 -3.03 -27.21 7.97
C PRO A 36 -1.68 -26.52 7.81
N ASP A 37 -1.24 -26.25 6.57
CA ASP A 37 0.06 -25.61 6.33
C ASP A 37 0.03 -24.09 6.55
N LEU A 38 -1.12 -23.46 6.43
CA LEU A 38 -1.31 -22.04 6.68
C LEU A 38 -1.47 -21.74 8.18
N ARG A 39 -2.07 -22.61 8.95
CA ARG A 39 -2.35 -22.40 10.39
C ARG A 39 -1.13 -22.04 11.25
N PRO A 40 0.05 -22.68 11.13
CA PRO A 40 1.22 -22.26 11.90
C PRO A 40 1.67 -20.84 11.56
N TRP A 41 1.49 -20.42 10.32
CA TRP A 41 1.84 -19.08 9.86
C TRP A 41 0.82 -18.04 10.34
N ASP A 42 -0.47 -18.34 10.24
CA ASP A 42 -1.55 -17.50 10.77
C ASP A 42 -1.41 -17.32 12.29
N MET A 43 -1.10 -18.39 13.01
CA MET A 43 -0.83 -18.33 14.46
C MET A 43 0.42 -17.50 14.79
N ARG A 44 1.43 -17.52 13.92
CA ARG A 44 2.61 -16.65 14.04
C ARG A 44 2.22 -15.20 13.85
N LEU A 45 1.41 -14.88 12.82
CA LEU A 45 0.91 -13.53 12.57
C LEU A 45 0.05 -13.03 13.73
N LEU A 46 -0.89 -13.82 14.22
CA LEU A 46 -1.73 -13.47 15.38
C LEU A 46 -0.95 -13.27 16.68
N LYS A 47 0.21 -13.94 16.84
CA LYS A 47 1.12 -13.68 17.96
C LYS A 47 1.91 -12.40 17.78
N THR A 48 2.24 -12.05 16.56
CA THR A 48 3.05 -10.88 16.20
C THR A 48 2.19 -9.62 16.12
N TYR A 49 1.04 -9.73 15.48
CA TYR A 49 0.10 -8.64 15.28
C TYR A 49 -1.16 -8.93 16.10
N LYS A 50 -1.53 -7.99 16.96
CA LYS A 50 -2.84 -8.05 17.61
C LYS A 50 -3.91 -7.99 16.52
N PRO A 51 -5.02 -8.75 16.64
CA PRO A 51 -6.14 -8.61 15.72
C PRO A 51 -6.53 -7.13 15.63
N TRP A 52 -6.63 -6.62 14.40
CA TRP A 52 -7.09 -5.26 14.19
C TRP A 52 -8.55 -5.17 14.60
N TYR A 53 -8.81 -4.44 15.65
CA TYR A 53 -10.15 -4.07 16.05
C TYR A 53 -10.41 -2.65 15.54
N ALA A 54 -11.20 -2.54 14.48
CA ALA A 54 -11.72 -1.25 14.09
C ALA A 54 -12.78 -0.84 15.09
N PRO A 55 -12.54 0.17 15.94
CA PRO A 55 -13.61 0.76 16.73
C PRO A 55 -14.47 1.58 15.77
N PHE A 56 -15.35 0.91 15.02
CA PHE A 56 -16.39 1.61 14.31
C PHE A 56 -17.22 2.36 15.33
N CYS A 57 -17.39 3.64 15.07
CA CYS A 57 -18.10 4.54 15.94
C CYS A 57 -19.49 3.99 16.29
N ASP A 58 -19.82 3.94 17.56
CA ASP A 58 -21.15 3.58 18.04
C ASP A 58 -22.22 4.63 17.67
N LEU A 59 -21.78 5.73 17.07
CA LEU A 59 -22.61 6.79 16.53
C LEU A 59 -22.66 6.71 15.02
N CYS A 60 -23.86 6.71 14.44
CA CYS A 60 -24.03 6.83 12.99
C CYS A 60 -24.22 8.30 12.59
N CYS A 61 -23.39 8.79 11.66
CA CYS A 61 -23.45 10.15 11.10
C CYS A 61 -23.48 10.16 9.56
N LEU A 62 -23.92 9.06 8.94
CA LEU A 62 -23.88 8.90 7.48
C LEU A 62 -25.11 9.45 6.74
N CYS A 63 -25.97 10.21 7.42
CA CYS A 63 -27.11 10.87 6.76
C CYS A 63 -27.42 12.22 7.41
N THR A 64 -28.32 12.98 6.77
CA THR A 64 -28.69 14.33 7.21
C THR A 64 -29.58 14.36 8.46
N TYR A 65 -30.13 13.23 8.91
CA TYR A 65 -30.94 13.15 10.13
C TYR A 65 -30.12 13.24 11.42
N GLY A 66 -28.80 13.36 11.30
CA GLY A 66 -27.93 13.67 12.40
C GLY A 66 -27.24 12.47 13.01
N LYS A 67 -26.65 12.70 14.18
CA LYS A 67 -25.96 11.67 14.95
C LYS A 67 -26.96 10.76 15.62
N CYS A 68 -26.93 9.47 15.26
CA CYS A 68 -27.71 8.45 15.94
C CYS A 68 -26.80 7.65 16.87
N ASP A 69 -27.10 7.65 18.15
CA ASP A 69 -26.45 6.78 19.14
C ASP A 69 -27.05 5.38 19.02
N LEU A 70 -26.23 4.39 18.67
CA LEU A 70 -26.63 3.00 18.46
C LEU A 70 -26.26 2.09 19.63
N THR A 71 -25.69 2.64 20.72
CA THR A 71 -25.38 1.85 21.92
C THR A 71 -26.63 1.30 22.58
N GLU A 72 -26.47 0.31 23.44
CA GLU A 72 -27.57 -0.25 24.27
C GLU A 72 -28.78 -0.71 23.42
N ASN A 73 -28.55 -1.31 22.26
CA ASN A 73 -29.59 -1.79 21.32
C ASN A 73 -30.51 -0.69 20.76
N ARG A 74 -30.10 0.57 20.81
CA ARG A 74 -30.84 1.67 20.16
C ARG A 74 -30.79 1.52 18.64
N ARG A 75 -31.76 2.15 17.99
CA ARG A 75 -31.85 2.20 16.54
C ARG A 75 -31.70 3.62 16.04
N GLY A 76 -31.08 3.77 14.87
CA GLY A 76 -30.99 5.04 14.19
C GLY A 76 -32.35 5.51 13.65
N ALA A 77 -32.42 6.75 13.18
CA ALA A 77 -33.62 7.34 12.57
C ALA A 77 -34.14 6.53 11.37
N CYS A 78 -33.26 5.81 10.66
CA CYS A 78 -33.61 4.89 9.56
C CYS A 78 -33.93 3.45 10.01
N GLY A 79 -33.93 3.17 11.31
CA GLY A 79 -34.20 1.84 11.86
C GLY A 79 -32.97 0.93 12.00
N LEU A 80 -31.80 1.39 11.59
CA LEU A 80 -30.56 0.62 11.61
C LEU A 80 -30.10 0.36 13.07
N ASN A 81 -29.64 -0.85 13.35
CA ASN A 81 -28.97 -1.20 14.62
C ASN A 81 -27.44 -1.17 14.45
N ILE A 82 -26.72 -1.38 15.55
CA ILE A 82 -25.25 -1.30 15.56
C ILE A 82 -24.60 -2.38 14.69
N GLU A 83 -25.12 -3.60 14.68
CA GLU A 83 -24.55 -4.71 13.91
C GLU A 83 -24.63 -4.42 12.41
N THR A 84 -25.78 -3.96 11.95
CA THR A 84 -25.99 -3.57 10.56
C THR A 84 -25.14 -2.36 10.17
N GLN A 85 -24.98 -1.39 11.09
CA GLN A 85 -24.11 -0.23 10.85
C GLN A 85 -22.64 -0.63 10.72
N GLN A 86 -22.16 -1.54 11.54
CA GLN A 86 -20.79 -2.03 11.47
C GLN A 86 -20.53 -2.77 10.14
N ALA A 87 -21.46 -3.64 9.73
CA ALA A 87 -21.38 -4.33 8.45
C ALA A 87 -21.40 -3.36 7.26
N ARG A 88 -22.24 -2.31 7.33
CA ARG A 88 -22.28 -1.23 6.34
C ARG A 88 -20.95 -0.47 6.23
N LEU A 89 -20.31 -0.17 7.35
CA LEU A 89 -19.01 0.50 7.36
C LEU A 89 -17.91 -0.40 6.80
N ILE A 90 -17.97 -1.71 7.06
CA ILE A 90 -17.07 -2.68 6.44
C ILE A 90 -17.24 -2.67 4.92
N LEU A 91 -18.48 -2.74 4.42
CA LEU A 91 -18.74 -2.64 2.98
C LEU A 91 -18.19 -1.35 2.38
N LEU A 92 -18.38 -0.21 3.04
CA LEU A 92 -17.81 1.07 2.58
C LEU A 92 -16.28 1.01 2.50
N ALA A 93 -15.61 0.44 3.49
CA ALA A 93 -14.15 0.28 3.48
C ALA A 93 -13.70 -0.64 2.32
N CYS A 94 -14.41 -1.74 2.06
CA CYS A 94 -14.13 -2.63 0.93
C CYS A 94 -14.30 -1.91 -0.41
N LEU A 95 -15.35 -1.11 -0.55
CA LEU A 95 -15.60 -0.35 -1.76
C LEU A 95 -14.56 0.74 -2.00
N MET A 96 -14.03 1.37 -0.97
CA MET A 96 -12.91 2.30 -1.09
C MET A 96 -11.68 1.61 -1.70
N GLY A 97 -11.31 0.44 -1.21
CA GLY A 97 -10.19 -0.33 -1.76
C GLY A 97 -10.46 -0.83 -3.19
N CYS A 98 -11.61 -1.45 -3.40
CA CYS A 98 -12.01 -1.95 -4.71
C CYS A 98 -12.06 -0.85 -5.78
N SER A 99 -12.65 0.31 -5.46
CA SER A 99 -12.69 1.45 -6.38
C SER A 99 -11.30 2.00 -6.69
N ALA A 100 -10.39 2.00 -5.72
CA ALA A 100 -9.02 2.43 -5.93
C ALA A 100 -8.29 1.50 -6.91
N HIS A 101 -8.38 0.19 -6.72
CA HIS A 101 -7.76 -0.79 -7.63
C HIS A 101 -8.43 -0.80 -9.01
N ALA A 102 -9.75 -0.68 -9.08
CA ALA A 102 -10.45 -0.58 -10.35
C ALA A 102 -10.03 0.66 -11.14
N ALA A 103 -9.93 1.80 -10.48
CA ALA A 103 -9.45 3.03 -11.10
C ALA A 103 -7.99 2.91 -11.57
N HIS A 104 -7.12 2.27 -10.78
CA HIS A 104 -5.74 1.97 -11.18
C HIS A 104 -5.71 1.12 -12.47
N ALA A 105 -6.49 0.04 -12.53
CA ALA A 105 -6.59 -0.79 -13.71
C ALA A 105 -7.08 0.00 -14.94
N GLY A 106 -8.08 0.87 -14.74
CA GLY A 106 -8.60 1.74 -15.78
C GLY A 106 -7.55 2.69 -16.33
N HIS A 107 -6.80 3.38 -15.47
CA HIS A 107 -5.73 4.29 -15.90
C HIS A 107 -4.62 3.60 -16.68
N ILE A 108 -4.18 2.42 -16.21
CA ILE A 108 -3.20 1.63 -16.96
C ILE A 108 -3.74 1.28 -18.35
N LEU A 109 -4.99 0.80 -18.42
CA LEU A 109 -5.61 0.45 -19.69
C LEU A 109 -5.74 1.64 -20.63
N GLU A 110 -6.16 2.80 -20.14
CA GLU A 110 -6.27 4.03 -20.95
C GLU A 110 -4.91 4.39 -21.54
N HIS A 111 -3.87 4.45 -20.73
CA HIS A 111 -2.50 4.71 -21.18
C HIS A 111 -2.01 3.69 -22.21
N LEU A 112 -2.26 2.39 -21.99
CA LEU A 112 -1.82 1.34 -22.90
C LEU A 112 -2.63 1.27 -24.20
N ILE A 113 -3.93 1.54 -24.14
CA ILE A 113 -4.78 1.62 -25.32
C ILE A 113 -4.39 2.84 -26.16
N GLU A 114 -4.06 3.97 -25.55
CA GLU A 114 -3.52 5.12 -26.26
C GLU A 114 -2.21 4.79 -26.99
N LYS A 115 -1.32 4.07 -26.32
CA LYS A 115 0.00 3.69 -26.86
C LYS A 115 -0.05 2.58 -27.90
N HIS A 116 -0.89 1.58 -27.73
CA HIS A 116 -0.85 0.32 -28.51
C HIS A 116 -2.12 0.05 -29.32
N GLY A 117 -3.19 0.77 -29.07
CA GLY A 117 -4.53 0.53 -29.63
C GLY A 117 -5.32 -0.53 -28.84
N PRO A 118 -6.68 -0.49 -28.95
CA PRO A 118 -7.56 -1.43 -28.25
C PRO A 118 -7.45 -2.87 -28.74
N ASP A 119 -7.05 -3.09 -30.01
CA ASP A 119 -6.93 -4.42 -30.64
C ASP A 119 -5.62 -5.15 -30.28
N LYS A 120 -4.78 -4.53 -29.43
CA LYS A 120 -3.56 -5.18 -28.95
C LYS A 120 -3.91 -6.49 -28.25
N ARG A 121 -3.43 -7.62 -28.82
CA ARG A 121 -3.73 -8.94 -28.30
C ARG A 121 -3.01 -9.23 -26.99
N ILE A 122 -3.73 -9.89 -26.10
CA ILE A 122 -3.21 -10.46 -24.87
C ILE A 122 -2.40 -11.70 -25.21
N ASN A 123 -1.17 -11.78 -24.72
CA ASN A 123 -0.32 -12.95 -24.79
C ASN A 123 0.41 -13.08 -23.45
N LEU A 124 -0.01 -14.01 -22.64
CA LEU A 124 0.58 -14.28 -21.31
C LEU A 124 1.65 -15.38 -21.35
N GLY A 125 1.93 -15.92 -22.53
CA GLY A 125 2.92 -16.98 -22.73
C GLY A 125 2.34 -18.39 -22.65
N THR A 126 3.15 -19.38 -23.01
CA THR A 126 2.74 -20.79 -23.14
C THR A 126 2.67 -21.53 -21.80
N PHE A 127 3.16 -20.93 -20.72
CA PHE A 127 3.17 -21.54 -19.38
C PHE A 127 1.89 -21.32 -18.59
N ILE A 128 0.95 -20.52 -19.12
CA ILE A 128 -0.32 -20.21 -18.46
C ILE A 128 -1.42 -21.08 -19.06
N GLU A 129 -1.90 -22.04 -18.26
CA GLU A 129 -2.96 -22.97 -18.69
C GLU A 129 -4.35 -22.30 -18.67
N VAL A 130 -4.59 -21.44 -17.68
CA VAL A 130 -5.86 -20.71 -17.53
C VAL A 130 -5.60 -19.22 -17.53
N GLU A 131 -5.90 -18.57 -18.64
CA GLU A 131 -5.84 -17.11 -18.75
C GLU A 131 -7.03 -16.45 -18.06
N ALA A 132 -6.78 -15.38 -17.30
CA ALA A 132 -7.79 -14.56 -16.67
C ALA A 132 -8.82 -15.33 -15.82
N PRO A 133 -8.41 -16.17 -14.84
CA PRO A 133 -9.34 -17.01 -14.09
C PRO A 133 -10.37 -16.22 -13.27
N ASN A 134 -10.00 -15.10 -12.68
CA ASN A 134 -10.93 -14.26 -11.90
C ASN A 134 -11.94 -13.55 -12.79
N ILE A 135 -11.48 -12.95 -13.88
CA ILE A 135 -12.35 -12.33 -14.89
C ILE A 135 -13.37 -13.34 -15.40
N ARG A 136 -12.89 -14.53 -15.80
CA ARG A 136 -13.77 -15.58 -16.34
C ARG A 136 -14.77 -16.10 -15.33
N THR A 137 -14.35 -16.25 -14.07
CA THR A 137 -15.23 -16.74 -13.00
C THR A 137 -16.32 -15.74 -12.66
N VAL A 138 -15.98 -14.47 -12.56
CA VAL A 138 -16.90 -13.41 -12.09
C VAL A 138 -17.75 -12.87 -13.23
N THR A 139 -17.17 -12.65 -14.42
CA THR A 139 -17.87 -11.99 -15.54
C THR A 139 -18.33 -12.96 -16.63
N GLY A 140 -17.77 -14.16 -16.69
CA GLY A 140 -17.99 -15.11 -17.78
C GLY A 140 -17.26 -14.73 -19.08
N LEU A 141 -16.49 -13.65 -19.12
CA LEU A 141 -15.76 -13.18 -20.29
C LEU A 141 -14.34 -13.78 -20.33
N LYS A 142 -13.87 -14.11 -21.53
CA LYS A 142 -12.46 -14.41 -21.79
C LYS A 142 -11.87 -13.25 -22.58
N PRO A 143 -11.09 -12.36 -21.98
CA PRO A 143 -10.51 -11.23 -22.68
C PRO A 143 -9.41 -11.72 -23.66
N GLU A 144 -9.39 -11.20 -24.88
CA GLU A 144 -8.37 -11.48 -25.89
C GLU A 144 -7.56 -10.25 -26.29
N THR A 145 -8.08 -9.06 -25.97
CA THR A 145 -7.47 -7.77 -26.32
C THR A 145 -7.52 -6.78 -25.14
N LEU A 146 -6.76 -5.68 -25.24
CA LEU A 146 -6.85 -4.57 -24.27
C LEU A 146 -8.27 -3.96 -24.26
N GLY A 147 -8.95 -3.93 -25.40
CA GLY A 147 -10.34 -3.47 -25.48
C GLY A 147 -11.31 -4.34 -24.70
N ASP A 148 -11.09 -5.67 -24.68
CA ASP A 148 -11.90 -6.59 -23.87
C ASP A 148 -11.67 -6.34 -22.36
N LEU A 149 -10.42 -6.09 -21.96
CA LEU A 149 -10.12 -5.70 -20.57
C LEU A 149 -10.81 -4.40 -20.17
N LYS A 150 -10.93 -3.43 -21.09
CA LYS A 150 -11.69 -2.20 -20.85
C LYS A 150 -13.18 -2.51 -20.57
N THR A 151 -13.77 -3.41 -21.35
CA THR A 151 -15.15 -3.86 -21.11
C THR A 151 -15.31 -4.50 -19.73
N VAL A 152 -14.33 -5.29 -19.29
CA VAL A 152 -14.33 -5.89 -17.95
C VAL A 152 -14.28 -4.82 -16.86
N ILE A 153 -13.40 -3.83 -16.99
CA ILE A 153 -13.27 -2.79 -15.95
C ILE A 153 -14.51 -1.88 -15.90
N GLU A 154 -15.17 -1.63 -17.02
CA GLU A 154 -16.45 -0.91 -17.07
C GLU A 154 -17.57 -1.68 -16.35
N TYR A 155 -17.58 -3.01 -16.44
CA TYR A 155 -18.46 -3.85 -15.64
C TYR A 155 -18.16 -3.68 -14.14
N VAL A 156 -16.88 -3.75 -13.75
CA VAL A 156 -16.48 -3.56 -12.34
C VAL A 156 -16.94 -2.21 -11.81
N TYR A 157 -16.81 -1.12 -12.57
CA TYR A 157 -17.29 0.20 -12.17
C TYR A 157 -18.80 0.24 -11.93
N LYS A 158 -19.59 -0.41 -12.77
CA LYS A 158 -21.05 -0.50 -12.60
C LYS A 158 -21.41 -1.26 -11.33
N GLU A 159 -20.78 -2.40 -11.10
CA GLU A 159 -21.02 -3.20 -9.91
C GLU A 159 -20.61 -2.47 -8.61
N ILE A 160 -19.48 -1.76 -8.60
CA ILE A 160 -19.09 -0.89 -7.48
C ILE A 160 -20.17 0.15 -7.20
N THR A 161 -20.75 0.75 -8.25
CA THR A 161 -21.83 1.73 -8.11
C THR A 161 -23.07 1.11 -7.46
N HIS A 162 -23.50 -0.09 -7.89
CA HIS A 162 -24.61 -0.82 -7.30
C HIS A 162 -24.37 -1.16 -5.82
N LEU A 163 -23.16 -1.61 -5.50
CA LEU A 163 -22.80 -1.94 -4.11
C LEU A 163 -22.75 -0.68 -3.23
N LEU A 164 -22.27 0.42 -3.78
CA LEU A 164 -22.21 1.71 -3.07
C LEU A 164 -23.61 2.26 -2.82
N ASP A 165 -24.52 2.16 -3.81
CA ASP A 165 -25.92 2.56 -3.67
C ASP A 165 -26.58 1.84 -2.49
N SER A 166 -26.31 0.55 -2.33
CA SER A 166 -26.89 -0.24 -1.22
C SER A 166 -26.47 0.27 0.17
N THR A 167 -25.41 1.08 0.27
CA THR A 167 -25.00 1.69 1.54
C THR A 167 -25.82 2.92 1.92
N ASN A 168 -26.69 3.41 1.04
CA ASN A 168 -27.55 4.55 1.34
C ASN A 168 -28.58 4.20 2.44
N SER A 169 -29.03 5.22 3.15
CA SER A 169 -29.99 5.05 4.26
C SER A 169 -31.30 4.42 3.78
N GLY A 170 -31.70 3.32 4.41
CA GLY A 170 -32.95 2.61 4.11
C GLY A 170 -32.91 1.66 2.91
N GLN A 171 -31.75 1.47 2.27
CA GLN A 171 -31.61 0.54 1.15
C GLN A 171 -31.45 -0.91 1.61
N GLU A 172 -30.82 -1.12 2.77
CA GLU A 172 -30.55 -2.45 3.30
C GLU A 172 -30.73 -2.49 4.82
N GLY A 173 -31.33 -3.52 5.33
CA GLY A 173 -31.68 -3.67 6.76
C GLY A 173 -30.99 -4.82 7.47
N SER A 174 -30.21 -5.63 6.76
CA SER A 174 -29.57 -6.82 7.31
C SER A 174 -28.04 -6.72 7.28
N TYR A 175 -27.40 -7.08 8.39
CA TYR A 175 -25.94 -7.16 8.42
C TYR A 175 -25.40 -8.25 7.47
N LEU A 176 -26.13 -9.37 7.30
CA LEU A 176 -25.76 -10.46 6.40
C LEU A 176 -25.72 -10.01 4.94
N ASP A 177 -26.66 -9.15 4.54
CA ASP A 177 -26.70 -8.62 3.18
C ASP A 177 -25.50 -7.67 2.93
N TYR A 178 -25.13 -6.85 3.90
CA TYR A 178 -23.92 -6.03 3.81
C TYR A 178 -22.64 -6.87 3.77
N GLU A 179 -22.55 -7.94 4.55
CA GLU A 179 -21.41 -8.86 4.52
C GLU A 179 -21.32 -9.59 3.17
N SER A 180 -22.43 -10.05 2.61
CA SER A 180 -22.50 -10.64 1.27
C SER A 180 -22.03 -9.67 0.19
N LYS A 181 -22.47 -8.41 0.27
CA LYS A 181 -22.02 -7.35 -0.64
C LYS A 181 -20.53 -7.00 -0.46
N ALA A 182 -20.01 -7.07 0.75
CA ALA A 182 -18.58 -6.89 1.01
C ALA A 182 -17.73 -8.02 0.37
N LEU A 183 -18.25 -9.27 0.41
CA LEU A 183 -17.62 -10.38 -0.31
C LEU A 183 -17.62 -10.13 -1.83
N HIS A 184 -18.76 -9.67 -2.38
CA HIS A 184 -18.84 -9.32 -3.80
C HIS A 184 -17.87 -8.19 -4.17
N ALA A 185 -17.73 -7.15 -3.33
CA ALA A 185 -16.73 -6.11 -3.53
C ALA A 185 -15.29 -6.69 -3.58
N GLY A 186 -14.98 -7.65 -2.72
CA GLY A 186 -13.70 -8.37 -2.76
C GLY A 186 -13.48 -9.16 -4.05
N MET A 187 -14.52 -9.79 -4.59
CA MET A 187 -14.44 -10.47 -5.90
C MET A 187 -14.17 -9.50 -7.05
N LEU A 188 -14.82 -8.34 -7.04
CA LEU A 188 -14.58 -7.28 -8.04
C LEU A 188 -13.17 -6.71 -7.92
N ASP A 189 -12.66 -6.58 -6.70
CA ASP A 189 -11.28 -6.16 -6.44
C ASP A 189 -10.26 -7.11 -7.10
N HIS A 190 -10.47 -8.42 -6.95
CA HIS A 190 -9.62 -9.43 -7.62
C HIS A 190 -9.72 -9.35 -9.14
N VAL A 191 -10.90 -9.10 -9.70
CA VAL A 191 -11.06 -8.86 -11.14
C VAL A 191 -10.27 -7.64 -11.58
N ALA A 192 -10.38 -6.53 -10.86
CA ALA A 192 -9.66 -5.30 -11.17
C ALA A 192 -8.14 -5.49 -11.12
N MET A 193 -7.64 -6.19 -10.10
CA MET A 193 -6.21 -6.49 -9.98
C MET A 193 -5.72 -7.42 -11.08
N GLU A 194 -6.50 -8.41 -11.50
CA GLU A 194 -6.15 -9.28 -12.62
C GLU A 194 -6.11 -8.50 -13.95
N VAL A 195 -7.05 -7.59 -14.17
CA VAL A 195 -7.03 -6.67 -15.32
C VAL A 195 -5.74 -5.85 -15.32
N ALA A 196 -5.36 -5.27 -14.17
CA ALA A 196 -4.13 -4.49 -14.05
C ALA A 196 -2.89 -5.33 -14.35
N ASP A 197 -2.79 -6.53 -13.78
CA ASP A 197 -1.64 -7.42 -13.98
C ASP A 197 -1.51 -7.86 -15.44
N ILE A 198 -2.61 -8.25 -16.10
CA ILE A 198 -2.61 -8.63 -17.51
C ILE A 198 -2.20 -7.44 -18.39
N ALA A 199 -2.78 -6.27 -18.14
CA ALA A 199 -2.46 -5.05 -18.88
C ALA A 199 -0.97 -4.69 -18.75
N GLN A 200 -0.39 -4.81 -17.56
CA GLN A 200 1.03 -4.53 -17.30
C GLN A 200 1.95 -5.52 -18.04
N ILE A 201 1.62 -6.82 -18.05
CA ILE A 201 2.39 -7.82 -18.78
C ILE A 201 2.37 -7.50 -20.27
N VAL A 202 1.21 -7.19 -20.82
CA VAL A 202 1.02 -6.96 -22.26
C VAL A 202 1.64 -5.61 -22.70
N GLY A 203 1.52 -4.58 -21.87
CA GLY A 203 1.91 -3.22 -22.21
C GLY A 203 3.36 -2.87 -21.88
N PHE A 204 3.89 -3.42 -20.79
CA PHE A 204 5.26 -3.15 -20.34
C PHE A 204 6.19 -4.34 -20.46
N ASN A 205 5.72 -5.47 -21.02
CA ASN A 205 6.47 -6.72 -21.12
C ASN A 205 6.98 -7.21 -19.76
N PHE A 206 6.17 -7.12 -18.75
CA PHE A 206 6.54 -7.61 -17.42
C PHE A 206 6.71 -9.13 -17.42
N PRO A 207 7.58 -9.68 -16.55
CA PRO A 207 7.79 -11.12 -16.48
C PRO A 207 6.50 -11.88 -16.19
N THR A 208 6.28 -12.98 -16.88
CA THR A 208 5.11 -13.86 -16.70
C THR A 208 5.40 -15.05 -15.79
N SER A 209 6.65 -15.27 -15.39
CA SER A 209 7.08 -16.37 -14.55
C SER A 209 7.88 -15.86 -13.34
N VAL A 210 7.74 -16.53 -12.19
CA VAL A 210 8.56 -16.23 -10.99
C VAL A 210 10.04 -16.40 -11.30
N ALA A 211 10.41 -17.34 -12.17
CA ALA A 211 11.81 -17.54 -12.56
C ALA A 211 12.38 -16.35 -13.33
N ASP A 212 11.54 -15.63 -14.05
CA ASP A 212 11.95 -14.50 -14.90
C ASP A 212 11.94 -13.17 -14.15
N THR A 213 11.37 -13.12 -12.93
CA THR A 213 11.38 -11.90 -12.13
C THR A 213 12.80 -11.60 -11.62
N PRO A 214 13.26 -10.34 -11.74
CA PRO A 214 14.62 -9.98 -11.30
C PRO A 214 14.83 -10.22 -9.81
N LEU A 215 16.05 -10.57 -9.42
CA LEU A 215 16.49 -10.55 -8.04
C LEU A 215 17.01 -9.17 -7.72
N VAL A 216 16.30 -8.42 -6.87
CA VAL A 216 16.59 -7.02 -6.57
C VAL A 216 16.94 -6.79 -5.11
N ASP A 217 17.65 -5.70 -4.86
CA ASP A 217 17.99 -5.26 -3.51
C ASP A 217 16.80 -4.55 -2.86
N MET A 218 16.54 -4.86 -1.59
CA MET A 218 15.52 -4.24 -0.76
C MET A 218 16.14 -3.63 0.49
N GLY A 219 15.60 -2.48 0.90
CA GLY A 219 16.04 -1.73 2.08
C GLY A 219 16.81 -0.44 1.73
N TRP A 220 16.91 0.45 2.70
CA TRP A 220 17.47 1.81 2.49
C TRP A 220 18.95 1.79 2.19
N ASN A 221 19.67 0.80 2.73
CA ASN A 221 21.10 0.65 2.48
C ASN A 221 21.43 0.14 1.09
N SER A 222 20.42 -0.34 0.34
CA SER A 222 20.60 -0.70 -1.06
C SER A 222 20.75 0.53 -1.97
N VAL A 223 20.32 1.71 -1.50
CA VAL A 223 20.33 2.96 -2.25
C VAL A 223 21.71 3.62 -2.18
N ASP A 224 22.31 3.86 -3.33
CA ASP A 224 23.58 4.60 -3.43
C ASP A 224 23.38 6.10 -3.21
N LYS A 225 23.64 6.56 -2.00
CA LYS A 225 23.48 7.96 -1.57
C LYS A 225 24.43 8.93 -2.24
N SER A 226 25.50 8.44 -2.87
CA SER A 226 26.46 9.30 -3.59
C SER A 226 25.90 9.83 -4.91
N LYS A 227 24.83 9.20 -5.41
CA LYS A 227 24.14 9.59 -6.62
C LYS A 227 22.90 10.45 -6.33
N PRO A 228 22.40 11.19 -7.33
CA PRO A 228 21.02 11.69 -7.29
C PRO A 228 20.03 10.54 -7.12
N VAL A 229 19.02 10.71 -6.27
CA VAL A 229 18.03 9.68 -5.95
C VAL A 229 16.63 10.18 -6.27
N ILE A 230 15.92 9.44 -7.12
CA ILE A 230 14.50 9.65 -7.38
C ILE A 230 13.72 8.57 -6.68
N LEU A 231 12.78 8.97 -5.82
CA LEU A 231 11.86 8.08 -5.13
C LEU A 231 10.52 8.05 -5.83
N LEU A 232 10.02 6.86 -6.09
CA LEU A 232 8.69 6.60 -6.65
C LEU A 232 7.76 6.13 -5.54
N VAL A 233 6.56 6.70 -5.45
CA VAL A 233 5.58 6.35 -4.41
C VAL A 233 4.20 6.20 -5.03
N GLY A 234 3.58 5.04 -4.85
CA GLY A 234 2.23 4.76 -5.29
C GLY A 234 2.05 3.37 -5.92
N HIS A 235 1.27 3.30 -7.00
CA HIS A 235 0.85 2.04 -7.60
C HIS A 235 1.01 1.97 -9.12
N ASN A 236 1.03 3.10 -9.84
CA ASN A 236 0.94 3.12 -11.30
C ASN A 236 2.32 2.99 -11.97
N PRO A 237 2.59 1.89 -12.70
CA PRO A 237 3.87 1.69 -13.35
C PRO A 237 4.12 2.62 -14.53
N ALA A 238 3.11 3.31 -15.09
CA ALA A 238 3.31 4.20 -16.22
C ALA A 238 4.35 5.29 -15.91
N THR A 239 4.22 5.94 -14.74
CA THR A 239 5.19 6.96 -14.28
C THR A 239 6.60 6.38 -14.13
N SER A 240 6.72 5.21 -13.49
CA SER A 240 8.02 4.61 -13.21
C SER A 240 8.71 4.03 -14.46
N CYS A 241 7.95 3.36 -15.33
CA CYS A 241 8.48 2.82 -16.58
C CYS A 241 8.93 3.95 -17.51
N THR A 242 8.15 5.03 -17.62
CA THR A 242 8.52 6.21 -18.39
C THR A 242 9.79 6.87 -17.85
N LEU A 243 9.94 6.98 -16.53
CA LEU A 243 11.18 7.46 -15.92
C LEU A 243 12.39 6.59 -16.31
N ILE A 244 12.26 5.28 -16.18
CA ILE A 244 13.35 4.34 -16.54
C ILE A 244 13.73 4.46 -18.02
N ASP A 245 12.74 4.56 -18.91
CA ASP A 245 12.99 4.72 -20.35
C ASP A 245 13.69 6.05 -20.64
N TYR A 246 13.22 7.16 -20.05
CA TYR A 246 13.87 8.45 -20.17
C TYR A 246 15.34 8.41 -19.71
N LEU A 247 15.61 7.76 -18.57
CA LEU A 247 16.97 7.65 -18.06
C LEU A 247 17.88 6.81 -19.00
N ARG A 248 17.35 5.74 -19.60
CA ARG A 248 18.08 4.91 -20.57
C ARG A 248 18.40 5.69 -21.85
N GLU A 249 17.40 6.34 -22.42
CA GLU A 249 17.52 7.09 -23.68
C GLU A 249 18.49 8.26 -23.56
N ASN A 250 18.59 8.89 -22.38
CA ASN A 250 19.44 10.05 -22.16
C ASN A 250 20.81 9.70 -21.50
N GLY A 251 21.15 8.41 -21.36
CA GLY A 251 22.44 7.99 -20.76
C GLY A 251 22.58 8.37 -19.29
N LEU A 252 21.47 8.47 -18.56
CA LEU A 252 21.40 8.81 -17.15
C LEU A 252 21.14 7.59 -16.25
N TYR A 253 20.84 6.44 -16.84
CA TYR A 253 20.44 5.23 -16.13
C TYR A 253 21.46 4.74 -15.09
N ASP A 254 22.76 4.95 -15.34
CA ASP A 254 23.82 4.64 -14.41
C ASP A 254 24.15 5.77 -13.41
N LYS A 255 23.65 6.98 -13.66
CA LYS A 255 24.00 8.18 -12.91
C LYS A 255 22.97 8.52 -11.83
N ILE A 256 21.73 8.11 -12.01
CA ILE A 256 20.61 8.39 -11.10
C ILE A 256 20.15 7.08 -10.47
N GLU A 257 20.00 7.08 -9.18
CA GLU A 257 19.45 5.97 -8.41
C GLU A 257 17.93 6.07 -8.36
N VAL A 258 17.24 4.97 -8.69
CA VAL A 258 15.79 4.89 -8.63
C VAL A 258 15.38 3.97 -7.50
N ALA A 259 14.61 4.49 -6.57
CA ALA A 259 14.06 3.76 -5.44
C ALA A 259 12.53 3.88 -5.43
N GLY A 260 11.83 2.92 -4.87
CA GLY A 260 10.39 2.94 -4.80
C GLY A 260 9.82 2.44 -3.48
N ILE A 261 8.60 2.84 -3.22
CA ILE A 261 7.79 2.43 -2.07
C ILE A 261 6.44 1.91 -2.59
N CYS A 262 5.91 0.88 -1.92
CA CYS A 262 4.65 0.23 -2.25
C CYS A 262 4.65 -0.51 -3.60
N CYS A 263 3.49 -0.63 -4.24
CA CYS A 263 3.34 -1.40 -5.46
C CYS A 263 4.15 -0.84 -6.62
N THR A 264 4.24 0.48 -6.75
CA THR A 264 5.10 1.11 -7.77
C THR A 264 6.56 0.64 -7.67
N ALA A 265 7.08 0.38 -6.46
CA ALA A 265 8.42 -0.19 -6.29
C ALA A 265 8.54 -1.60 -6.88
N LEU A 266 7.53 -2.44 -6.62
CA LEU A 266 7.48 -3.80 -7.15
C LEU A 266 7.41 -3.80 -8.68
N GLU A 267 6.57 -2.96 -9.24
CA GLU A 267 6.40 -2.84 -10.69
C GLU A 267 7.66 -2.29 -11.37
N THR A 268 8.27 -1.25 -10.78
CA THR A 268 9.52 -0.69 -11.30
C THR A 268 10.65 -1.72 -11.31
N THR A 269 10.73 -2.58 -10.28
CA THR A 269 11.74 -3.65 -10.22
C THR A 269 11.47 -4.80 -11.17
N ARG A 270 10.25 -4.98 -11.66
CA ARG A 270 9.93 -5.89 -12.77
C ARG A 270 10.45 -5.34 -14.10
N TYR A 271 10.50 -4.01 -14.23
CA TYR A 271 10.94 -3.31 -15.45
C TYR A 271 12.44 -3.02 -15.45
N SER A 272 13.05 -2.87 -14.28
CA SER A 272 14.47 -2.55 -14.11
C SER A 272 15.08 -3.28 -12.91
N ASP A 273 16.10 -4.09 -13.16
CA ASP A 273 16.87 -4.80 -12.14
C ASP A 273 17.73 -3.88 -11.25
N ARG A 274 17.88 -2.61 -11.65
CA ARG A 274 18.63 -1.58 -10.90
C ARG A 274 17.77 -0.80 -9.93
N ALA A 275 16.46 -0.79 -10.11
CA ALA A 275 15.54 -0.15 -9.18
C ALA A 275 15.58 -0.84 -7.81
N LYS A 276 15.35 -0.07 -6.76
CA LYS A 276 15.41 -0.53 -5.36
C LYS A 276 14.04 -0.47 -4.71
N ILE A 277 13.74 -1.44 -3.88
CA ILE A 277 12.55 -1.41 -3.01
C ILE A 277 13.00 -0.93 -1.64
N VAL A 278 12.51 0.24 -1.18
CA VAL A 278 12.89 0.76 0.14
C VAL A 278 11.87 0.52 1.23
N GLY A 279 10.68 0.06 0.90
CA GLY A 279 9.71 -0.41 1.87
C GLY A 279 8.25 -0.29 1.44
N PRO A 280 7.32 -0.77 2.29
CA PRO A 280 5.88 -0.60 2.11
C PRO A 280 5.41 0.79 2.54
N LEU A 281 4.09 1.04 2.45
CA LEU A 281 3.43 2.29 2.87
C LEU A 281 3.91 2.80 4.25
N SER A 282 4.04 1.91 5.22
CA SER A 282 4.49 2.26 6.58
C SER A 282 5.93 2.79 6.64
N ARG A 283 6.70 2.68 5.57
CA ARG A 283 8.08 3.19 5.48
C ARG A 283 8.19 4.54 4.80
N GLN A 284 7.12 5.09 4.23
CA GLN A 284 7.18 6.38 3.52
C GLN A 284 7.77 7.49 4.39
N LEU A 285 7.16 7.76 5.55
CA LEU A 285 7.62 8.81 6.44
C LEU A 285 9.06 8.59 6.91
N PHE A 286 9.41 7.34 7.21
CA PHE A 286 10.77 6.98 7.58
C PHE A 286 11.75 7.32 6.46
N PHE A 287 11.49 6.85 5.23
CA PHE A 287 12.42 7.06 4.12
C PHE A 287 12.52 8.53 3.71
N ILE A 288 11.40 9.25 3.64
CA ILE A 288 11.39 10.68 3.32
C ILE A 288 12.26 11.46 4.30
N ARG A 289 12.08 11.22 5.59
CA ARG A 289 12.82 11.91 6.66
C ARG A 289 14.32 11.59 6.70
N THR A 290 14.78 10.56 5.97
CA THR A 290 16.22 10.36 5.77
C THR A 290 16.87 11.47 4.96
N GLY A 291 16.09 12.14 4.09
CA GLY A 291 16.63 13.10 3.12
C GLY A 291 17.42 12.45 1.97
N ILE A 292 17.36 11.11 1.81
CA ILE A 292 18.05 10.40 0.74
C ILE A 292 17.48 10.76 -0.63
N ALA A 293 16.14 10.80 -0.75
CA ALA A 293 15.49 11.17 -1.99
C ALA A 293 15.70 12.65 -2.33
N ASP A 294 16.18 12.93 -3.53
CA ASP A 294 16.27 14.30 -4.05
C ASP A 294 14.94 14.73 -4.62
N VAL A 295 14.34 13.90 -5.47
CA VAL A 295 13.01 14.10 -6.04
C VAL A 295 12.10 12.93 -5.67
N ILE A 296 10.85 13.23 -5.41
CA ILE A 296 9.80 12.25 -5.11
C ILE A 296 8.74 12.40 -6.17
N LEU A 297 8.53 11.36 -6.96
CA LEU A 297 7.41 11.24 -7.88
C LEU A 297 6.27 10.49 -7.19
N THR A 298 5.11 11.08 -7.15
CA THR A 298 3.92 10.41 -6.60
C THR A 298 2.93 10.14 -7.73
N ASP A 299 2.48 8.90 -7.80
CA ASP A 299 1.42 8.51 -8.72
C ASP A 299 0.08 8.40 -7.99
N GLU A 300 -0.50 7.23 -7.80
CA GLU A 300 -1.80 7.04 -7.17
C GLU A 300 -1.77 6.01 -6.05
N GLN A 301 -2.67 6.17 -5.07
CA GLN A 301 -2.92 5.27 -3.94
C GLN A 301 -1.77 5.11 -2.94
N CYS A 302 -2.13 4.83 -1.70
CA CYS A 302 -1.18 4.55 -0.61
C CYS A 302 -0.09 5.62 -0.46
N ILE A 303 -0.44 6.88 -0.65
CA ILE A 303 0.49 8.02 -0.58
C ILE A 303 0.12 8.90 0.61
N ARG A 304 1.12 9.35 1.34
CA ARG A 304 0.91 10.28 2.45
C ARG A 304 0.42 11.63 1.94
N THR A 305 -0.62 12.14 2.56
CA THR A 305 -1.22 13.44 2.18
C THR A 305 -0.36 14.64 2.59
N ASP A 306 0.60 14.45 3.50
CA ASP A 306 1.55 15.46 3.96
C ASP A 306 2.93 15.38 3.26
N MET A 307 3.01 14.68 2.13
CA MET A 307 4.25 14.43 1.40
C MET A 307 5.05 15.71 1.10
N PRO A 308 4.48 16.79 0.54
CA PRO A 308 5.23 18.02 0.29
C PRO A 308 5.79 18.65 1.58
N ILE A 309 5.01 18.63 2.66
CA ILE A 309 5.42 19.17 3.97
C ILE A 309 6.61 18.41 4.54
N GLU A 310 6.60 17.08 4.44
CA GLU A 310 7.71 16.26 4.93
C GLU A 310 8.94 16.35 4.01
N ALA A 311 8.74 16.50 2.71
CA ALA A 311 9.79 16.72 1.73
C ALA A 311 10.53 18.05 1.96
N ASP A 312 9.79 19.12 2.26
CA ASP A 312 10.37 20.43 2.58
C ASP A 312 11.34 20.38 3.77
N LYS A 313 11.00 19.62 4.82
CA LYS A 313 11.84 19.49 6.02
C LYS A 313 13.23 18.95 5.74
N VAL A 314 13.37 18.19 4.66
CA VAL A 314 14.64 17.56 4.26
C VAL A 314 15.17 18.09 2.93
N GLY A 315 14.51 19.09 2.33
CA GLY A 315 14.93 19.73 1.10
C GLY A 315 14.73 18.89 -0.17
N SER A 316 13.87 17.86 -0.13
CA SER A 316 13.44 17.10 -1.30
C SER A 316 12.42 17.88 -2.13
N ARG A 317 12.22 17.50 -3.39
CA ARG A 317 11.18 18.06 -4.26
C ARG A 317 10.13 17.01 -4.57
N VAL A 318 8.87 17.44 -4.69
CA VAL A 318 7.75 16.56 -5.02
C VAL A 318 7.18 16.94 -6.38
N ILE A 319 6.93 15.94 -7.20
CA ILE A 319 6.17 16.05 -8.45
C ILE A 319 4.99 15.09 -8.34
N ALA A 320 3.78 15.62 -8.36
CA ALA A 320 2.55 14.84 -8.41
C ALA A 320 2.23 14.51 -9.88
N CYS A 321 2.09 13.22 -10.20
CA CYS A 321 2.01 12.75 -11.58
C CYS A 321 0.60 12.34 -12.02
N VAL A 322 -0.40 12.43 -11.14
CA VAL A 322 -1.79 12.11 -11.46
C VAL A 322 -2.75 13.11 -10.80
N ASP A 323 -3.89 13.33 -11.43
CA ASP A 323 -4.92 14.28 -11.00
C ASP A 323 -5.55 13.99 -9.65
N LYS A 324 -5.51 12.74 -9.21
CA LYS A 324 -6.05 12.31 -7.90
C LYS A 324 -5.15 12.68 -6.71
N VAL A 325 -3.89 13.01 -6.95
CA VAL A 325 -2.89 13.24 -5.90
C VAL A 325 -2.11 14.52 -6.21
N MET A 326 -2.81 15.65 -6.28
CA MET A 326 -2.21 16.94 -6.62
C MET A 326 -1.76 17.77 -5.42
N TYR A 327 -2.11 17.41 -4.20
CA TYR A 327 -1.76 18.13 -2.94
C TYR A 327 -2.13 19.62 -2.93
N GLY A 328 -2.95 20.09 -3.86
CA GLY A 328 -3.17 21.52 -4.06
C GLY A 328 -2.00 22.27 -4.70
N LEU A 329 -1.07 21.54 -5.33
CA LEU A 329 0.05 22.11 -6.06
C LEU A 329 -0.41 22.73 -7.39
N ASP A 330 0.38 23.69 -7.89
CA ASP A 330 0.16 24.25 -9.20
C ASP A 330 0.39 23.19 -10.29
N ASP A 331 -0.54 23.08 -11.22
CA ASP A 331 -0.40 22.22 -12.39
C ASP A 331 0.52 22.90 -13.43
N ALA A 332 1.70 22.33 -13.57
CA ALA A 332 2.72 22.80 -14.50
C ALA A 332 2.80 21.93 -15.77
N THR A 333 1.79 21.09 -16.03
CA THR A 333 1.81 20.16 -17.18
C THR A 333 2.06 20.88 -18.51
N ASP A 334 1.50 22.07 -18.71
CA ASP A 334 1.67 22.85 -19.94
C ASP A 334 2.84 23.85 -19.91
N TRP A 335 3.57 23.94 -18.78
CA TRP A 335 4.69 24.89 -18.65
C TRP A 335 5.96 24.37 -19.33
N GLY A 336 6.91 25.28 -19.62
CA GLY A 336 8.20 24.90 -20.17
C GLY A 336 9.05 24.12 -19.13
N THR A 337 9.70 23.04 -19.56
CA THR A 337 10.54 22.20 -18.66
C THR A 337 11.58 23.02 -17.90
N GLU A 338 12.30 23.91 -18.58
CA GLU A 338 13.36 24.71 -17.96
C GLU A 338 12.82 25.70 -16.90
N GLU A 339 11.62 26.23 -17.12
CA GLU A 339 10.95 27.09 -16.15
C GLU A 339 10.60 26.30 -14.87
N ILE A 340 10.02 25.10 -15.03
CA ILE A 340 9.67 24.24 -13.91
C ILE A 340 10.94 23.87 -13.12
N VAL A 341 11.98 23.41 -13.81
CA VAL A 341 13.27 23.03 -13.18
C VAL A 341 13.82 24.20 -12.40
N LYS A 342 13.88 25.41 -12.99
CA LYS A 342 14.36 26.61 -12.32
C LYS A 342 13.59 26.89 -11.02
N GLN A 343 12.26 26.89 -11.08
CA GLN A 343 11.44 27.16 -9.89
C GLN A 343 11.60 26.06 -8.82
N MET A 344 11.71 24.79 -9.21
CA MET A 344 11.95 23.68 -8.27
C MET A 344 13.32 23.79 -7.60
N VAL A 345 14.34 24.19 -8.31
CA VAL A 345 15.72 24.30 -7.78
C VAL A 345 15.88 25.57 -6.95
N GLU A 346 15.59 26.75 -7.53
CA GLU A 346 15.88 28.06 -6.93
C GLU A 346 14.81 28.47 -5.89
N GLU A 347 13.52 28.29 -6.21
CA GLU A 347 12.42 28.71 -5.36
C GLU A 347 11.94 27.59 -4.44
N LYS A 348 12.47 26.40 -4.60
CA LYS A 348 12.13 25.20 -3.80
C LYS A 348 10.67 24.76 -3.90
N LYS A 349 10.01 25.06 -5.01
CA LYS A 349 8.61 24.68 -5.24
C LYS A 349 8.43 23.19 -5.56
N HIS A 350 7.21 22.75 -5.38
CA HIS A 350 6.67 21.47 -5.81
C HIS A 350 5.63 21.72 -6.90
N PHE A 351 5.41 20.75 -7.80
CA PHE A 351 4.44 20.89 -8.88
C PHE A 351 3.64 19.62 -9.13
N ALA A 352 2.46 19.76 -9.72
CA ALA A 352 1.80 18.68 -10.41
C ALA A 352 2.21 18.71 -11.89
N ILE A 353 2.55 17.54 -12.46
CA ILE A 353 2.90 17.36 -13.87
C ILE A 353 2.27 16.04 -14.33
N LEU A 354 1.14 16.14 -15.02
CA LEU A 354 0.32 14.98 -15.39
C LEU A 354 0.83 14.25 -16.64
N ASP A 355 1.69 14.90 -17.43
CA ASP A 355 2.45 14.25 -18.51
C ASP A 355 3.63 13.47 -17.93
N THR A 356 3.60 12.14 -18.02
CA THR A 356 4.62 11.26 -17.45
C THR A 356 5.99 11.43 -18.06
N HIS A 357 6.09 11.77 -19.37
CA HIS A 357 7.36 12.03 -20.03
C HIS A 357 7.99 13.33 -19.54
N LYS A 358 7.21 14.40 -19.43
CA LYS A 358 7.65 15.68 -18.87
C LYS A 358 8.03 15.51 -17.39
N ALA A 359 7.25 14.78 -16.59
CA ALA A 359 7.55 14.51 -15.21
C ALA A 359 8.90 13.77 -15.05
N ALA A 360 9.17 12.79 -15.91
CA ALA A 360 10.44 12.06 -15.92
C ALA A 360 11.62 12.98 -16.27
N GLU A 361 11.47 13.82 -17.29
CA GLU A 361 12.51 14.80 -17.69
C GLU A 361 12.79 15.79 -16.57
N VAL A 362 11.76 16.43 -16.01
CA VAL A 362 11.89 17.40 -14.91
C VAL A 362 12.53 16.73 -13.69
N ALA A 363 12.07 15.55 -13.29
CA ALA A 363 12.60 14.82 -12.15
C ALA A 363 14.10 14.54 -12.29
N ALA A 364 14.53 14.08 -13.46
CA ALA A 364 15.95 13.79 -13.72
C ALA A 364 16.81 15.06 -13.66
N LYS A 365 16.38 16.15 -14.31
CA LYS A 365 17.11 17.43 -14.30
C LYS A 365 17.19 18.01 -12.89
N VAL A 366 16.07 18.08 -12.18
CA VAL A 366 16.03 18.58 -10.79
C VAL A 366 16.91 17.75 -9.87
N ALA A 367 16.85 16.42 -9.96
CA ALA A 367 17.67 15.53 -9.12
C ALA A 367 19.16 15.75 -9.36
N LEU A 368 19.60 15.91 -10.61
CA LEU A 368 21.01 16.19 -10.96
C LEU A 368 21.49 17.53 -10.40
N GLU A 369 20.65 18.56 -10.39
CA GLU A 369 21.01 19.89 -9.93
C GLU A 369 21.03 20.02 -8.40
N ILE A 370 20.05 19.41 -7.71
CA ILE A 370 19.95 19.59 -6.25
C ILE A 370 20.80 18.61 -5.46
N ALA A 371 21.04 17.39 -5.96
CA ALA A 371 21.75 16.35 -5.22
C ALA A 371 23.16 16.78 -4.72
N PRO A 372 23.99 17.49 -5.54
CA PRO A 372 25.32 17.95 -5.07
C PRO A 372 25.26 18.97 -3.94
N GLN A 373 24.13 19.67 -3.80
CA GLN A 373 23.96 20.74 -2.82
C GLN A 373 23.32 20.24 -1.53
N ARG A 374 22.86 18.99 -1.51
CA ARG A 374 22.10 18.41 -0.38
C ARG A 374 22.98 17.54 0.48
N ARG A 375 22.82 17.71 1.77
CA ARG A 375 23.43 16.84 2.76
C ARG A 375 22.46 15.70 3.08
N LYS A 376 22.80 14.49 2.64
CA LYS A 376 22.03 13.26 2.89
C LYS A 376 22.52 12.60 4.18
N GLU A 377 22.29 13.26 5.32
CA GLU A 377 22.83 12.80 6.60
C GLU A 377 21.82 11.99 7.41
N TRP A 378 22.31 10.85 7.86
CA TRP A 378 21.75 10.07 8.94
C TRP A 378 22.45 10.47 10.25
N LEU A 379 21.78 10.22 11.38
CA LEU A 379 22.48 10.19 12.65
C LEU A 379 23.47 9.02 12.65
N THR A 380 24.66 9.25 13.19
CA THR A 380 25.53 8.12 13.57
C THR A 380 24.97 7.41 14.79
N GLU A 381 25.51 6.22 15.13
CA GLU A 381 25.10 5.53 16.37
C GLU A 381 25.36 6.39 17.61
N GLU A 382 26.49 7.09 17.65
CA GLU A 382 26.85 7.99 18.74
C GLU A 382 25.89 9.18 18.87
N GLU A 383 25.55 9.79 17.73
CA GLU A 383 24.56 10.90 17.69
C GLU A 383 23.16 10.41 18.10
N ALA A 384 22.78 9.19 17.70
CA ALA A 384 21.51 8.58 18.10
C ALA A 384 21.47 8.30 19.60
N MET A 385 22.56 7.76 20.18
CA MET A 385 22.69 7.55 21.63
C MET A 385 22.58 8.88 22.40
N GLU A 386 23.31 9.90 21.94
CA GLU A 386 23.28 11.21 22.59
C GLU A 386 21.89 11.86 22.53
N THR A 387 21.25 11.76 21.37
CA THR A 387 19.90 12.28 21.18
C THR A 387 18.85 11.51 22.01
N ALA A 388 19.03 10.19 22.14
CA ALA A 388 18.16 9.33 22.94
C ALA A 388 18.18 9.69 24.44
N LYS A 389 19.24 10.28 24.97
CA LYS A 389 19.35 10.74 26.37
C LYS A 389 18.30 11.83 26.73
N LYS A 390 17.72 12.49 25.74
CA LYS A 390 16.60 13.43 25.96
C LYS A 390 15.32 12.73 26.42
N CYS A 391 15.21 11.44 26.25
CA CYS A 391 14.05 10.67 26.64
C CYS A 391 13.95 10.56 28.16
N THR A 392 12.82 10.94 28.73
CA THR A 392 12.52 10.80 30.17
C THR A 392 11.68 9.57 30.49
N ASN A 393 11.42 8.73 29.49
CA ASN A 393 10.55 7.56 29.59
C ASN A 393 9.15 7.86 30.17
N CYS A 394 8.55 8.98 29.76
CA CYS A 394 7.29 9.46 30.30
C CYS A 394 6.04 8.68 29.84
N GLY A 395 6.18 7.73 28.90
CA GLY A 395 5.08 6.88 28.42
C GLY A 395 4.15 7.52 27.38
N MET A 396 4.28 8.81 27.05
CA MET A 396 3.39 9.48 26.08
C MET A 396 3.41 8.83 24.71
N CYS A 397 4.59 8.44 24.22
CA CYS A 397 4.74 7.77 22.92
C CYS A 397 4.08 6.38 22.89
N GLU A 398 4.05 5.66 24.01
CA GLU A 398 3.36 4.39 24.16
C GLU A 398 1.84 4.57 24.15
N MET A 399 1.35 5.58 24.89
CA MET A 399 -0.07 5.87 25.01
C MET A 399 -0.74 6.17 23.66
N VAL A 400 -0.01 6.85 22.75
CA VAL A 400 -0.54 7.22 21.42
C VAL A 400 -0.19 6.21 20.32
N CYS A 401 0.61 5.21 20.66
CA CYS A 401 1.01 4.19 19.69
C CYS A 401 -0.14 3.23 19.39
N PRO A 402 -0.61 3.10 18.13
CA PRO A 402 -1.67 2.13 17.79
C PRO A 402 -1.30 0.69 18.12
N ASN A 403 -0.01 0.36 18.10
CA ASN A 403 0.52 -0.97 18.39
C ASN A 403 0.96 -1.15 19.85
N LEU A 404 0.79 -0.12 20.69
CA LEU A 404 1.15 -0.12 22.11
C LEU A 404 2.60 -0.56 22.37
N PHE A 405 3.55 -0.08 21.56
CA PHE A 405 4.96 -0.38 21.76
C PHE A 405 5.52 0.42 22.93
N SER A 406 6.37 -0.23 23.74
CA SER A 406 7.18 0.41 24.78
C SER A 406 8.33 1.22 24.16
N ILE A 407 7.95 2.28 23.38
CA ILE A 407 8.90 3.11 22.63
C ILE A 407 9.88 3.78 23.57
N GLY A 408 9.39 4.29 24.72
CA GLY A 408 10.22 4.93 25.73
C GLY A 408 11.33 4.02 26.23
N ASP A 409 11.01 2.75 26.50
CA ASP A 409 12.01 1.75 26.90
C ASP A 409 13.03 1.51 25.80
N GLY A 410 12.58 1.35 24.56
CA GLY A 410 13.46 1.20 23.40
C GLY A 410 14.44 2.36 23.22
N ILE A 411 13.96 3.60 23.35
CA ILE A 411 14.80 4.80 23.29
C ILE A 411 15.77 4.88 24.46
N THR A 412 15.32 4.55 25.68
CA THR A 412 16.15 4.58 26.89
C THR A 412 17.28 3.52 26.83
N GLU A 413 16.99 2.33 26.31
CA GLU A 413 18.02 1.32 26.05
C GLU A 413 18.96 1.76 24.91
N GLY A 414 18.44 2.39 23.86
CA GLY A 414 19.22 2.98 22.79
C GLY A 414 20.22 4.05 23.29
N ALA A 415 19.85 4.84 24.30
CA ALA A 415 20.75 5.79 24.93
C ALA A 415 21.96 5.13 25.61
N LYS A 416 21.87 3.84 25.93
CA LYS A 416 22.94 3.02 26.51
C LYS A 416 23.72 2.22 25.43
N GLY A 417 23.36 2.38 24.16
CA GLY A 417 23.96 1.64 23.04
C GLY A 417 23.28 0.32 22.70
N ASN A 418 22.17 -0.05 23.39
CA ASN A 418 21.40 -1.23 23.07
C ASN A 418 20.18 -0.87 22.20
N PHE A 419 20.26 -1.12 20.90
CA PHE A 419 19.23 -0.83 19.92
C PHE A 419 18.30 -2.00 19.59
N ASP A 420 18.41 -3.15 20.27
CA ASP A 420 17.68 -4.36 19.87
C ASP A 420 16.17 -4.21 20.00
N LEU A 421 15.71 -3.60 21.11
CA LEU A 421 14.27 -3.40 21.32
C LEU A 421 13.69 -2.41 20.28
N ILE A 422 14.40 -1.32 20.02
CA ILE A 422 13.91 -0.31 19.06
C ILE A 422 13.96 -0.84 17.61
N ARG A 423 14.89 -1.73 17.28
CA ARG A 423 14.92 -2.44 15.98
C ARG A 423 13.73 -3.37 15.82
N GLN A 424 13.37 -4.12 16.85
CA GLN A 424 12.17 -4.96 16.85
C GLN A 424 10.91 -4.11 16.66
N GLN A 425 10.81 -2.98 17.36
CA GLN A 425 9.70 -2.06 17.23
C GLN A 425 9.63 -1.44 15.83
N PHE A 426 10.77 -1.08 15.24
CA PHE A 426 10.83 -0.60 13.86
C PHE A 426 10.22 -1.59 12.87
N ASN A 427 10.52 -2.89 13.00
CA ASN A 427 10.02 -3.90 12.08
C ASN A 427 8.49 -4.04 12.08
N LEU A 428 7.86 -3.71 13.21
CA LEU A 428 6.40 -3.78 13.39
C LEU A 428 5.71 -2.40 13.32
N CYS A 429 6.47 -1.32 13.19
CA CYS A 429 5.96 0.04 13.20
C CYS A 429 5.21 0.36 11.90
N ILE A 430 4.02 0.96 12.04
CA ILE A 430 3.20 1.42 10.90
C ILE A 430 3.59 2.81 10.37
N GLY A 431 4.62 3.44 10.93
CA GLY A 431 5.15 4.70 10.43
C GLY A 431 4.22 5.92 10.55
N CYS A 432 3.30 5.94 11.51
CA CYS A 432 2.31 7.02 11.64
C CYS A 432 2.86 8.35 12.18
N GLY A 433 4.00 8.35 12.90
CA GLY A 433 4.64 9.54 13.43
C GLY A 433 4.06 10.11 14.74
N LYS A 434 2.97 9.54 15.28
CA LYS A 434 2.32 10.05 16.50
C LYS A 434 3.24 10.13 17.71
N CYS A 435 4.14 9.15 17.86
CA CYS A 435 5.10 9.13 18.96
C CYS A 435 6.03 10.34 19.00
N GLU A 436 6.42 10.90 17.84
CA GLU A 436 7.20 12.13 17.78
C GLU A 436 6.35 13.37 18.01
N GLN A 437 5.12 13.40 17.48
CA GLN A 437 4.20 14.53 17.63
C GLN A 437 3.86 14.79 19.09
N GLU A 438 3.68 13.72 19.87
CA GLU A 438 3.31 13.79 21.28
C GLU A 438 4.51 13.77 22.23
N CYS A 439 5.73 13.72 21.73
CA CYS A 439 6.92 13.68 22.57
C CYS A 439 7.22 15.06 23.20
N PRO A 440 7.08 15.25 24.52
CA PRO A 440 7.32 16.55 25.15
C PRO A 440 8.77 17.01 25.09
N ASN A 441 9.70 16.09 24.88
CA ASN A 441 11.14 16.36 24.78
C ASN A 441 11.64 16.41 23.32
N HIS A 442 10.72 16.35 22.36
CA HIS A 442 11.03 16.39 20.93
C HIS A 442 12.16 15.43 20.52
N VAL A 443 12.12 14.20 21.05
CA VAL A 443 13.06 13.14 20.68
C VAL A 443 12.76 12.73 19.24
N PRO A 444 13.74 12.74 18.32
CA PRO A 444 13.54 12.33 16.94
C PRO A 444 13.52 10.79 16.85
N ILE A 445 12.43 10.19 17.32
CA ILE A 445 12.25 8.75 17.48
C ILE A 445 12.50 8.02 16.17
N PHE A 446 11.98 8.55 15.06
CA PHE A 446 12.15 7.95 13.75
C PHE A 446 13.60 7.90 13.29
N LYS A 447 14.39 8.97 13.56
CA LYS A 447 15.82 8.97 13.22
C LYS A 447 16.59 7.91 14.03
N ILE A 448 16.26 7.76 15.30
CA ILE A 448 16.86 6.73 16.17
C ILE A 448 16.46 5.34 15.68
N MET A 449 15.21 5.12 15.34
CA MET A 449 14.74 3.86 14.74
C MET A 449 15.45 3.56 13.41
N GLN A 450 15.66 4.58 12.57
CA GLN A 450 16.39 4.44 11.31
C GLN A 450 17.81 3.96 11.53
N VAL A 451 18.53 4.54 12.50
CA VAL A 451 19.89 4.13 12.84
C VAL A 451 19.91 2.68 13.31
N ALA A 452 18.98 2.30 14.18
CA ALA A 452 18.85 0.91 14.66
C ALA A 452 18.61 -0.10 13.52
N ALA A 453 17.89 0.30 12.47
CA ALA A 453 17.53 -0.53 11.32
C ALA A 453 18.46 -0.36 10.11
N SER A 454 19.45 0.52 10.19
CA SER A 454 20.25 0.97 9.03
C SER A 454 21.10 -0.10 8.35
N LYS A 455 21.35 -1.23 9.04
CA LYS A 455 22.24 -2.31 8.54
C LYS A 455 21.49 -3.41 7.79
N GLU A 456 20.15 -3.35 7.74
CA GLU A 456 19.35 -4.41 7.15
C GLU A 456 19.12 -4.18 5.66
N THR A 457 19.56 -5.12 4.84
CA THR A 457 19.23 -5.22 3.41
C THR A 457 18.92 -6.66 3.06
N TRP A 458 18.03 -6.83 2.10
CA TRP A 458 17.64 -8.15 1.61
C TRP A 458 17.68 -8.19 0.09
N LYS A 459 17.70 -9.40 -0.45
CA LYS A 459 17.43 -9.62 -1.86
C LYS A 459 16.14 -10.41 -1.99
N ILE A 460 15.24 -9.92 -2.84
CA ILE A 460 13.97 -10.58 -3.12
C ILE A 460 13.73 -10.70 -4.62
N ARG A 461 12.88 -11.62 -5.03
CA ARG A 461 12.33 -11.63 -6.37
C ARG A 461 11.40 -10.44 -6.52
N ALA A 462 11.58 -9.67 -7.59
CA ALA A 462 10.80 -8.48 -7.86
C ALA A 462 9.37 -8.80 -8.30
N GLY A 463 8.50 -7.84 -8.12
CA GLY A 463 7.13 -7.89 -8.61
C GLY A 463 6.16 -8.67 -7.72
N ARG A 464 4.90 -8.73 -8.17
CA ARG A 464 3.81 -9.44 -7.47
C ARG A 464 3.79 -10.94 -7.72
N GLY A 465 4.81 -11.47 -8.36
CA GLY A 465 4.84 -12.84 -8.86
C GLY A 465 4.22 -12.94 -10.26
N ALA A 466 4.28 -14.13 -10.81
CA ALA A 466 3.73 -14.45 -12.11
C ALA A 466 2.22 -14.65 -12.03
N ILE A 467 1.52 -14.37 -13.11
CA ILE A 467 0.19 -14.94 -13.31
C ILE A 467 0.42 -16.41 -13.65
N MET A 468 0.24 -17.27 -12.69
CA MET A 468 0.25 -18.70 -12.88
C MET A 468 -1.19 -19.22 -12.86
N ASP A 469 -1.45 -20.28 -13.58
CA ASP A 469 -2.73 -21.00 -13.59
C ASP A 469 -3.19 -21.42 -12.18
N THR A 470 -2.23 -21.67 -11.30
CA THR A 470 -2.46 -21.99 -9.89
C THR A 470 -2.66 -20.77 -8.98
N GLU A 471 -2.33 -19.59 -9.44
CA GLU A 471 -2.61 -18.35 -8.73
C GLU A 471 -4.04 -17.87 -9.00
N ILE A 472 -5.00 -18.62 -8.54
CA ILE A 472 -6.27 -18.01 -8.13
C ILE A 472 -5.92 -17.18 -6.91
N ARG A 473 -5.42 -15.99 -7.16
CA ARG A 473 -4.94 -15.08 -6.11
C ARG A 473 -6.05 -14.85 -5.10
N ASN A 474 -6.09 -15.69 -4.07
CA ASN A 474 -6.91 -15.53 -2.89
C ASN A 474 -8.44 -15.53 -3.07
N VAL A 475 -8.98 -15.82 -4.27
CA VAL A 475 -10.45 -15.93 -4.43
C VAL A 475 -11.00 -17.09 -3.59
N GLY A 476 -10.24 -18.15 -3.43
CA GLY A 476 -10.65 -19.27 -2.59
C GLY A 476 -10.66 -18.96 -1.08
N ALA A 477 -9.78 -18.07 -0.60
CA ALA A 477 -9.70 -17.74 0.82
C ALA A 477 -10.96 -17.00 1.33
N PRO A 478 -11.50 -15.99 0.67
CA PRO A 478 -12.76 -15.37 1.05
C PRO A 478 -13.96 -16.33 1.03
N ILE A 479 -14.03 -17.22 0.03
CA ILE A 479 -15.11 -18.22 -0.07
C ILE A 479 -15.01 -19.23 1.08
N THR A 480 -13.84 -19.69 1.41
CA THR A 480 -13.62 -20.65 2.51
C THR A 480 -13.95 -20.04 3.87
N LEU A 481 -13.64 -18.78 4.09
CA LEU A 481 -13.92 -18.05 5.32
C LEU A 481 -15.38 -17.59 5.41
N GLY A 482 -16.07 -17.42 4.30
CA GLY A 482 -17.50 -17.09 4.23
C GLY A 482 -18.42 -18.21 4.76
N THR A 483 -17.88 -19.38 5.11
CA THR A 483 -18.65 -20.44 5.78
C THR A 483 -18.78 -20.22 7.28
N ILE A 484 -18.10 -19.25 7.87
CA ILE A 484 -18.21 -18.87 9.28
C ILE A 484 -19.06 -17.59 9.35
N PRO A 485 -20.32 -17.63 9.80
CA PRO A 485 -21.17 -16.45 9.88
C PRO A 485 -20.50 -15.31 10.69
N GLY A 486 -20.47 -14.11 10.14
CA GLY A 486 -19.93 -12.93 10.78
C GLY A 486 -18.40 -12.77 10.71
N VAL A 487 -17.72 -13.55 9.87
CA VAL A 487 -16.28 -13.38 9.61
C VAL A 487 -16.06 -13.08 8.14
N VAL A 488 -15.60 -11.87 7.85
CA VAL A 488 -15.09 -11.48 6.54
C VAL A 488 -13.61 -11.23 6.70
N ALA A 489 -12.78 -12.02 6.01
CA ALA A 489 -11.34 -11.83 6.01
C ALA A 489 -10.91 -11.23 4.67
N PHE A 490 -10.22 -10.10 4.75
CA PHE A 490 -9.58 -9.47 3.61
C PHE A 490 -8.08 -9.75 3.70
N VAL A 491 -7.53 -10.35 2.66
CA VAL A 491 -6.09 -10.55 2.51
C VAL A 491 -5.65 -9.68 1.34
N GLY A 492 -4.90 -8.64 1.63
CA GLY A 492 -4.42 -7.73 0.60
C GLY A 492 -3.56 -6.62 1.21
N CYS A 493 -2.96 -5.82 0.35
CA CYS A 493 -2.35 -4.57 0.76
C CYS A 493 -3.45 -3.53 1.00
N SER A 494 -3.35 -2.84 2.09
CA SER A 494 -4.15 -1.63 2.37
C SER A 494 -3.24 -0.42 2.30
#